data_479a0144115b7778a73acfaf81431879
#
_entry.id   479a0144115b7778a73acfaf81431879
#
_cell.length_a   1.000
_cell.length_b   1.000
_cell.length_c   1.000
_cell.angle_alpha   90.00
_cell.angle_beta   90.00
_cell.angle_gamma   90.00
#
_symmetry.space_group_name_H-M   'P 1'
#
loop_
_entity.id
_entity.type
_entity.pdbx_description
1 polymer ?
#
loop_
_entity_poly.entity_id
_entity_poly.type
_entity_poly.pdbx_seq_one_letter_code
_entity_poly.pdbx_strand_id
1 'polypeptide(L)'
;MAPEHGSHGHIHDEACQIAHGDRPVPATNRRLVLAFVSPVAHELAELAQRLGWTVVVIEPEARRMDDDPIPYVRQVTTAELAGIDEGTDVVVCDHDRPELGDVLAGVLTQPTRWVGIMGSLRHTAPHLAALRERGVHETDIARVHRPIGLDIGSKSPAEIALSTLAGLLADRNG
;
A
#
# COMPACT_ATOMS: atom_id res chain seq x y z
N MET A 1 34.67 -28.88 43.48
CA MET A 1 33.32 -29.13 42.94
C MET A 1 32.90 -27.83 42.27
N ALA A 2 33.13 -27.72 40.95
CA ALA A 2 32.85 -26.52 40.16
C ALA A 2 31.41 -26.63 39.65
N PRO A 3 30.61 -25.53 39.59
CA PRO A 3 29.29 -25.56 39.03
C PRO A 3 29.36 -25.62 37.50
N GLU A 4 28.71 -26.60 36.91
CA GLU A 4 28.49 -26.70 35.48
C GLU A 4 27.65 -25.52 35.02
N HIS A 5 28.24 -24.69 34.15
CA HIS A 5 27.47 -23.68 33.39
C HIS A 5 26.62 -24.40 32.36
N GLY A 6 25.32 -24.52 32.64
CA GLY A 6 24.34 -24.97 31.68
C GLY A 6 24.34 -24.03 30.47
N SER A 7 24.71 -24.55 29.31
CA SER A 7 24.53 -23.86 28.02
C SER A 7 23.03 -23.74 27.77
N HIS A 8 22.49 -22.56 27.98
CA HIS A 8 21.16 -22.22 27.43
C HIS A 8 21.31 -22.19 25.89
N GLY A 9 21.02 -23.30 25.26
CA GLY A 9 20.87 -23.37 23.82
C GLY A 9 19.70 -22.41 23.44
N HIS A 10 20.04 -21.24 22.91
CA HIS A 10 19.06 -20.40 22.26
C HIS A 10 18.51 -21.20 21.08
N ILE A 11 17.25 -21.65 21.18
CA ILE A 11 16.53 -22.17 20.04
C ILE A 11 16.30 -20.95 19.14
N HIS A 12 17.17 -20.78 18.14
CA HIS A 12 16.95 -19.80 17.08
C HIS A 12 15.69 -20.22 16.33
N ASP A 13 14.59 -19.53 16.57
CA ASP A 13 13.37 -19.73 15.80
C ASP A 13 13.59 -19.28 14.32
N GLU A 14 12.67 -19.63 13.45
CA GLU A 14 12.79 -19.34 12.03
C GLU A 14 12.94 -17.83 11.75
N ALA A 15 12.23 -17.00 12.50
CA ALA A 15 12.32 -15.54 12.37
C ALA A 15 13.71 -15.01 12.74
N CYS A 16 14.32 -15.57 13.77
CA CYS A 16 15.68 -15.24 14.19
C CYS A 16 16.71 -15.62 13.11
N GLN A 17 16.60 -16.81 12.52
CA GLN A 17 17.47 -17.27 11.44
C GLN A 17 17.37 -16.37 10.19
N ILE A 18 16.14 -15.92 9.84
CA ILE A 18 15.93 -14.98 8.74
C ILE A 18 16.56 -13.62 9.06
N ALA A 19 16.35 -13.11 10.29
CA ALA A 19 16.90 -11.83 10.72
C ALA A 19 18.45 -11.80 10.73
N HIS A 20 19.10 -12.92 11.01
CA HIS A 20 20.56 -13.06 10.96
C HIS A 20 21.10 -13.38 9.56
N GLY A 21 20.23 -13.60 8.58
CA GLY A 21 20.65 -13.94 7.22
C GLY A 21 21.00 -15.41 7.02
N ASP A 22 20.76 -16.27 8.01
CA ASP A 22 21.01 -17.71 7.96
C ASP A 22 19.99 -18.45 7.08
N ARG A 23 18.84 -17.79 6.83
CA ARG A 23 17.80 -18.25 5.90
C ARG A 23 17.31 -17.11 5.00
N PRO A 24 16.98 -17.40 3.74
CA PRO A 24 16.42 -16.41 2.85
C PRO A 24 15.02 -15.97 3.34
N VAL A 25 14.68 -14.70 3.11
CA VAL A 25 13.33 -14.20 3.30
C VAL A 25 12.39 -14.94 2.34
N PRO A 26 11.30 -15.55 2.81
CA PRO A 26 10.35 -16.21 1.92
C PRO A 26 9.79 -15.24 0.86
N ALA A 27 9.66 -15.71 -0.37
CA ALA A 27 9.00 -14.93 -1.41
C ALA A 27 7.56 -14.61 -0.99
N THR A 28 7.14 -13.37 -1.19
CA THR A 28 5.78 -12.94 -0.87
C THR A 28 4.96 -12.76 -2.15
N ASN A 29 3.70 -13.19 -2.16
CA ASN A 29 2.76 -12.90 -3.24
C ASN A 29 1.98 -11.61 -2.99
N ARG A 30 2.55 -10.70 -2.18
CA ARG A 30 1.89 -9.44 -1.84
C ARG A 30 1.87 -8.52 -3.05
N ARG A 31 0.71 -7.94 -3.31
CA ARG A 31 0.50 -6.95 -4.37
C ARG A 31 0.07 -5.63 -3.77
N LEU A 32 0.71 -4.56 -4.24
CA LEU A 32 0.35 -3.18 -3.94
C LEU A 32 -0.06 -2.47 -5.23
N VAL A 33 -1.26 -1.93 -5.25
CA VAL A 33 -1.72 -1.06 -6.32
C VAL A 33 -1.69 0.37 -5.81
N LEU A 34 -1.00 1.25 -6.53
CA LEU A 34 -0.94 2.68 -6.24
C LEU A 34 -1.82 3.41 -7.25
N ALA A 35 -2.78 4.16 -6.78
CA ALA A 35 -3.58 5.03 -7.64
C ALA A 35 -2.98 6.43 -7.64
N PHE A 36 -2.70 6.90 -8.84
CA PHE A 36 -2.09 8.17 -9.23
C PHE A 36 -0.58 8.27 -8.97
N VAL A 37 0.11 8.71 -10.01
CA VAL A 37 1.53 9.07 -9.94
C VAL A 37 1.69 10.31 -9.05
N SER A 38 2.60 10.24 -8.09
CA SER A 38 2.94 11.33 -7.17
C SER A 38 4.29 11.05 -6.50
N PRO A 39 4.94 12.04 -5.87
CA PRO A 39 6.18 11.80 -5.13
C PRO A 39 6.06 10.70 -4.07
N VAL A 40 4.90 10.58 -3.40
CA VAL A 40 4.68 9.50 -2.42
C VAL A 40 4.50 8.14 -3.11
N ALA A 41 3.88 8.09 -4.30
CA ALA A 41 3.74 6.86 -5.06
C ALA A 41 5.10 6.30 -5.50
N HIS A 42 6.06 7.15 -5.90
CA HIS A 42 7.43 6.75 -6.20
C HIS A 42 8.10 6.10 -5.00
N GLU A 43 8.07 6.73 -3.84
CA GLU A 43 8.67 6.22 -2.61
C GLU A 43 8.00 4.90 -2.15
N LEU A 44 6.67 4.82 -2.22
CA LEU A 44 5.94 3.59 -1.90
C LEU A 44 6.31 2.44 -2.83
N ALA A 45 6.41 2.71 -4.14
CA ALA A 45 6.78 1.70 -5.12
C ALA A 45 8.18 1.16 -4.84
N GLU A 46 9.16 2.02 -4.59
CA GLU A 46 10.53 1.62 -4.28
C GLU A 46 10.60 0.79 -2.99
N LEU A 47 9.98 1.25 -1.90
CA LEU A 47 9.97 0.55 -0.62
C LEU A 47 9.26 -0.81 -0.73
N ALA A 48 8.10 -0.89 -1.39
CA ALA A 48 7.36 -2.13 -1.56
C ALA A 48 8.14 -3.15 -2.40
N GLN A 49 8.81 -2.71 -3.48
CA GLN A 49 9.66 -3.56 -4.30
C GLN A 49 10.84 -4.13 -3.50
N ARG A 50 11.47 -3.33 -2.64
CA ARG A 50 12.54 -3.80 -1.72
C ARG A 50 12.05 -4.87 -0.74
N LEU A 51 10.76 -4.87 -0.41
CA LEU A 51 10.11 -5.92 0.39
C LEU A 51 9.67 -7.14 -0.45
N GLY A 52 9.96 -7.15 -1.75
CA GLY A 52 9.58 -8.23 -2.66
C GLY A 52 8.09 -8.22 -3.07
N TRP A 53 7.39 -7.08 -2.93
CA TRP A 53 6.01 -6.96 -3.35
C TRP A 53 5.91 -6.66 -4.85
N THR A 54 4.87 -7.17 -5.49
CA THR A 54 4.52 -6.74 -6.85
C THR A 54 3.78 -5.42 -6.79
N VAL A 55 4.28 -4.42 -7.52
CA VAL A 55 3.66 -3.08 -7.56
C VAL A 55 3.05 -2.83 -8.92
N VAL A 56 1.83 -2.29 -8.95
CA VAL A 56 1.13 -1.80 -10.15
C VAL A 56 0.66 -0.38 -9.88
N VAL A 57 0.74 0.50 -10.88
CA VAL A 57 0.26 1.88 -10.78
C VAL A 57 -0.93 2.08 -11.70
N ILE A 58 -2.01 2.65 -11.17
CA ILE A 58 -3.16 3.13 -11.94
C ILE A 58 -2.99 4.64 -12.14
N GLU A 59 -2.79 5.05 -13.38
CA GLU A 59 -2.79 6.46 -13.78
C GLU A 59 -3.66 6.62 -15.03
N PRO A 60 -4.87 7.17 -14.89
CA PRO A 60 -5.79 7.31 -16.01
C PRO A 60 -5.27 8.19 -17.15
N GLU A 61 -4.46 9.19 -16.83
CA GLU A 61 -3.88 10.08 -17.84
C GLU A 61 -2.49 9.57 -18.28
N ALA A 62 -2.43 8.95 -19.44
CA ALA A 62 -1.19 8.37 -19.99
C ALA A 62 -0.02 9.38 -20.04
N ARG A 63 -0.30 10.65 -20.33
CA ARG A 63 0.73 11.70 -20.35
C ARG A 63 1.47 11.84 -19.02
N ARG A 64 0.77 11.69 -17.89
CA ARG A 64 1.42 11.76 -16.57
C ARG A 64 2.33 10.56 -16.33
N MET A 65 1.99 9.39 -16.87
CA MET A 65 2.90 8.24 -16.84
C MET A 65 4.18 8.48 -17.66
N ASP A 66 4.05 9.16 -18.79
CA ASP A 66 5.17 9.48 -19.67
C ASP A 66 6.06 10.59 -19.06
N ASP A 67 5.46 11.61 -18.45
CA ASP A 67 6.14 12.75 -17.85
C ASP A 67 6.87 12.39 -16.53
N ASP A 68 6.35 11.45 -15.75
CA ASP A 68 6.88 11.03 -14.44
C ASP A 68 6.76 9.51 -14.22
N PRO A 69 7.50 8.69 -14.99
CA PRO A 69 7.39 7.24 -14.93
C PRO A 69 7.96 6.67 -13.63
N ILE A 70 7.19 5.81 -12.95
CA ILE A 70 7.71 5.05 -11.81
C ILE A 70 8.49 3.82 -12.32
N PRO A 71 9.80 3.70 -11.97
CA PRO A 71 10.64 2.64 -12.50
C PRO A 71 10.20 1.23 -12.07
N TYR A 72 10.35 0.27 -12.98
CA TYR A 72 10.18 -1.17 -12.73
C TYR A 72 8.79 -1.58 -12.24
N VAL A 73 7.77 -0.75 -12.47
CA VAL A 73 6.37 -1.08 -12.17
C VAL A 73 5.56 -1.16 -13.45
N ARG A 74 4.53 -2.00 -13.42
CA ARG A 74 3.51 -2.01 -14.46
C ARG A 74 2.58 -0.81 -14.23
N GLN A 75 2.39 0.02 -15.24
CA GLN A 75 1.45 1.13 -15.22
C GLN A 75 0.24 0.81 -16.11
N VAL A 76 -0.94 1.13 -15.63
CA VAL A 76 -2.21 0.89 -16.30
C VAL A 76 -3.14 2.09 -16.15
N THR A 77 -4.13 2.19 -17.02
CA THR A 77 -5.04 3.34 -17.02
C THR A 77 -6.32 3.12 -16.21
N THR A 78 -6.66 1.88 -15.90
CA THR A 78 -7.90 1.56 -15.16
C THR A 78 -7.68 0.47 -14.11
N ALA A 79 -8.63 0.37 -13.16
CA ALA A 79 -8.59 -0.63 -12.09
C ALA A 79 -8.68 -2.07 -12.62
N GLU A 80 -9.46 -2.31 -13.68
CA GLU A 80 -9.64 -3.64 -14.29
C GLU A 80 -8.33 -4.19 -14.86
N LEU A 81 -7.47 -3.30 -15.36
CA LEU A 81 -6.16 -3.67 -15.88
C LEU A 81 -5.11 -3.91 -14.79
N ALA A 82 -5.36 -3.49 -13.56
CA ALA A 82 -4.41 -3.60 -12.45
C ALA A 82 -4.25 -5.05 -11.94
N GLY A 83 -5.20 -5.94 -12.23
CA GLY A 83 -5.18 -7.33 -11.76
C GLY A 83 -5.35 -7.41 -10.24
N ILE A 84 -6.31 -6.66 -9.71
CA ILE A 84 -6.65 -6.63 -8.28
C ILE A 84 -7.31 -7.95 -7.88
N ASP A 85 -6.88 -8.52 -6.76
CA ASP A 85 -7.40 -9.75 -6.17
C ASP A 85 -7.52 -9.62 -4.64
N GLU A 86 -8.01 -10.67 -3.97
CA GLU A 86 -8.20 -10.73 -2.52
C GLU A 86 -6.89 -10.56 -1.70
N GLY A 87 -5.74 -10.69 -2.32
CA GLY A 87 -4.43 -10.45 -1.71
C GLY A 87 -3.92 -9.02 -1.91
N THR A 88 -4.61 -8.20 -2.69
CA THR A 88 -4.14 -6.88 -3.14
C THR A 88 -4.53 -5.78 -2.15
N ASP A 89 -3.55 -4.94 -1.80
CA ASP A 89 -3.77 -3.66 -1.12
C ASP A 89 -3.77 -2.53 -2.16
N VAL A 90 -4.68 -1.58 -1.99
CA VAL A 90 -4.76 -0.39 -2.85
C VAL A 90 -4.55 0.87 -2.03
N VAL A 91 -3.62 1.72 -2.46
CA VAL A 91 -3.34 3.02 -1.86
C VAL A 91 -3.58 4.13 -2.87
N VAL A 92 -4.51 5.03 -2.57
CA VAL A 92 -4.72 6.25 -3.34
C VAL A 92 -3.74 7.31 -2.85
N CYS A 93 -2.76 7.66 -3.70
CA CYS A 93 -1.63 8.53 -3.36
C CYS A 93 -1.91 10.02 -3.57
N ASP A 94 -2.99 10.36 -4.28
CA ASP A 94 -3.41 11.74 -4.53
C ASP A 94 -4.95 11.84 -4.49
N HIS A 95 -5.48 12.58 -3.54
CA HIS A 95 -6.93 12.72 -3.35
C HIS A 95 -7.53 13.95 -4.05
N ASP A 96 -6.71 14.78 -4.68
CA ASP A 96 -7.15 16.01 -5.37
C ASP A 96 -7.35 15.78 -6.88
N ARG A 97 -7.29 14.52 -7.32
CA ARG A 97 -7.41 14.14 -8.72
C ARG A 97 -8.86 14.13 -9.19
N PRO A 98 -9.18 14.69 -10.36
CA PRO A 98 -10.54 14.67 -10.91
C PRO A 98 -11.04 13.24 -11.18
N GLU A 99 -10.13 12.31 -11.49
CA GLU A 99 -10.44 10.90 -11.76
C GLU A 99 -10.63 10.05 -10.48
N LEU A 100 -10.48 10.66 -9.29
CA LEU A 100 -10.54 9.96 -8.00
C LEU A 100 -11.77 9.05 -7.87
N GLY A 101 -12.95 9.58 -8.19
CA GLY A 101 -14.19 8.84 -8.06
C GLY A 101 -14.26 7.64 -9.00
N ASP A 102 -13.82 7.78 -10.26
CA ASP A 102 -13.84 6.71 -11.24
C ASP A 102 -12.87 5.59 -10.89
N VAL A 103 -11.65 5.95 -10.49
CA VAL A 103 -10.63 4.99 -10.06
C VAL A 103 -11.08 4.22 -8.83
N LEU A 104 -11.56 4.93 -7.79
CA LEU A 104 -12.03 4.26 -6.57
C LEU A 104 -13.27 3.39 -6.81
N ALA A 105 -14.23 3.85 -7.61
CA ALA A 105 -15.40 3.05 -7.95
C ALA A 105 -14.97 1.76 -8.66
N GLY A 106 -14.06 1.83 -9.64
CA GLY A 106 -13.51 0.67 -10.31
C GLY A 106 -12.75 -0.27 -9.36
N VAL A 107 -11.96 0.26 -8.41
CA VAL A 107 -11.28 -0.54 -7.39
C VAL A 107 -12.27 -1.28 -6.49
N LEU A 108 -13.33 -0.60 -6.04
CA LEU A 108 -14.32 -1.15 -5.11
C LEU A 108 -15.19 -2.26 -5.73
N THR A 109 -15.25 -2.37 -7.05
CA THR A 109 -15.88 -3.52 -7.75
C THR A 109 -15.01 -4.77 -7.74
N GLN A 110 -13.72 -4.65 -7.40
CA GLN A 110 -12.77 -5.77 -7.39
C GLN A 110 -12.67 -6.40 -5.98
N PRO A 111 -12.28 -7.68 -5.89
CA PRO A 111 -12.13 -8.38 -4.61
C PRO A 111 -10.83 -7.97 -3.89
N THR A 112 -10.68 -6.67 -3.59
CA THR A 112 -9.49 -6.16 -2.92
C THR A 112 -9.48 -6.47 -1.43
N ARG A 113 -8.29 -6.80 -0.87
CA ARG A 113 -8.10 -7.01 0.56
C ARG A 113 -8.30 -5.72 1.36
N TRP A 114 -7.69 -4.64 0.91
CA TRP A 114 -7.67 -3.37 1.61
C TRP A 114 -7.58 -2.19 0.64
N VAL A 115 -8.31 -1.13 0.93
CA VAL A 115 -8.28 0.12 0.17
C VAL A 115 -8.10 1.27 1.14
N GLY A 116 -7.15 2.15 0.85
CA GLY A 116 -6.97 3.36 1.64
C GLY A 116 -6.61 4.56 0.80
N ILE A 117 -6.97 5.73 1.31
CA ILE A 117 -6.70 7.01 0.66
C ILE A 117 -5.89 7.91 1.58
N MET A 118 -4.83 8.50 1.03
CA MET A 118 -4.05 9.52 1.71
C MET A 118 -4.90 10.77 1.95
N GLY A 119 -4.69 11.38 3.09
CA GLY A 119 -5.33 12.63 3.44
C GLY A 119 -5.55 12.80 4.93
N SER A 120 -5.34 14.02 5.43
CA SER A 120 -5.54 14.38 6.83
C SER A 120 -7.02 14.40 7.20
N LEU A 121 -7.34 13.96 8.42
CA LEU A 121 -8.69 14.12 8.99
C LEU A 121 -9.14 15.58 9.14
N ARG A 122 -8.20 16.54 9.04
CA ARG A 122 -8.50 17.98 9.14
C ARG A 122 -9.16 18.53 7.87
N HIS A 123 -9.12 17.81 6.76
CA HIS A 123 -9.71 18.22 5.50
C HIS A 123 -10.96 17.37 5.20
N THR A 124 -11.81 17.89 4.32
CA THR A 124 -12.95 17.14 3.80
C THR A 124 -12.48 15.81 3.17
N ALA A 125 -13.37 14.83 3.14
CA ALA A 125 -13.11 13.53 2.52
C ALA A 125 -13.68 13.52 1.08
N PRO A 126 -12.92 13.97 0.06
CA PRO A 126 -13.46 14.18 -1.29
C PRO A 126 -13.98 12.89 -1.93
N HIS A 127 -13.39 11.75 -1.56
CA HIS A 127 -13.82 10.45 -2.04
C HIS A 127 -15.27 10.09 -1.67
N LEU A 128 -15.80 10.58 -0.53
CA LEU A 128 -17.17 10.27 -0.10
C LEU A 128 -18.19 10.86 -1.09
N ALA A 129 -18.05 12.13 -1.44
CA ALA A 129 -18.91 12.78 -2.41
C ALA A 129 -18.73 12.15 -3.80
N ALA A 130 -17.48 11.98 -4.24
CA ALA A 130 -17.16 11.43 -5.54
C ALA A 130 -17.71 10.01 -5.78
N LEU A 131 -17.71 9.15 -4.75
CA LEU A 131 -18.26 7.80 -4.82
C LEU A 131 -19.80 7.80 -4.80
N ARG A 132 -20.42 8.64 -3.97
CA ARG A 132 -21.88 8.79 -3.94
C ARG A 132 -22.44 9.28 -5.25
N GLU A 133 -21.81 10.26 -5.89
CA GLU A 133 -22.16 10.74 -7.22
C GLU A 133 -22.15 9.65 -8.29
N ARG A 134 -21.34 8.59 -8.09
CA ARG A 134 -21.26 7.41 -8.97
C ARG A 134 -22.18 6.28 -8.56
N GLY A 135 -23.02 6.49 -7.55
CA GLY A 135 -23.97 5.49 -7.07
C GLY A 135 -23.33 4.31 -6.34
N VAL A 136 -22.09 4.45 -5.84
CA VAL A 136 -21.44 3.42 -5.03
C VAL A 136 -22.17 3.29 -3.69
N HIS A 137 -22.47 2.07 -3.29
CA HIS A 137 -23.22 1.80 -2.07
C HIS A 137 -22.41 2.16 -0.81
N GLU A 138 -23.08 2.65 0.24
CA GLU A 138 -22.40 3.09 1.48
C GLU A 138 -21.57 1.98 2.15
N THR A 139 -21.96 0.71 2.01
CA THR A 139 -21.17 -0.42 2.50
C THR A 139 -19.81 -0.57 1.82
N ASP A 140 -19.74 -0.24 0.52
CA ASP A 140 -18.48 -0.28 -0.23
C ASP A 140 -17.65 0.97 0.05
N ILE A 141 -18.29 2.14 0.17
CA ILE A 141 -17.63 3.38 0.59
C ILE A 141 -16.96 3.21 1.95
N ALA A 142 -17.61 2.52 2.88
CA ALA A 142 -17.08 2.25 4.22
C ALA A 142 -15.82 1.35 4.24
N ARG A 143 -15.50 0.67 3.14
CA ARG A 143 -14.25 -0.11 2.99
C ARG A 143 -13.02 0.77 2.76
N VAL A 144 -13.21 2.05 2.44
CA VAL A 144 -12.09 2.97 2.17
C VAL A 144 -11.57 3.55 3.48
N HIS A 145 -10.38 3.13 3.86
CA HIS A 145 -9.69 3.61 5.06
C HIS A 145 -9.13 5.01 4.88
N ARG A 146 -9.34 5.89 5.89
CA ARG A 146 -8.73 7.21 5.97
C ARG A 146 -8.74 7.71 7.42
N PRO A 147 -7.66 8.25 7.98
CA PRO A 147 -6.32 8.35 7.39
C PRO A 147 -5.67 6.97 7.26
N ILE A 148 -4.57 6.89 6.54
CA ILE A 148 -3.76 5.68 6.38
C ILE A 148 -2.35 5.89 6.92
N GLY A 149 -1.67 4.78 7.25
CA GLY A 149 -0.33 4.83 7.82
C GLY A 149 -0.32 5.13 9.33
N LEU A 150 0.88 5.14 9.90
CA LEU A 150 1.13 5.51 11.28
C LEU A 150 1.16 7.04 11.41
N ASP A 151 0.63 7.60 12.49
CA ASP A 151 0.74 9.05 12.75
C ASP A 151 2.15 9.38 13.26
N ILE A 152 3.01 9.78 12.34
CA ILE A 152 4.41 10.18 12.62
C ILE A 152 4.62 11.69 12.50
N GLY A 153 3.56 12.45 12.20
CA GLY A 153 3.62 13.91 12.08
C GLY A 153 4.41 14.43 10.87
N SER A 154 4.77 13.57 9.90
CA SER A 154 5.61 13.96 8.76
C SER A 154 4.83 14.58 7.60
N LYS A 155 5.59 15.34 6.78
CA LYS A 155 5.15 15.91 5.49
C LYS A 155 6.07 15.51 4.34
N SER A 156 7.15 14.78 4.62
CA SER A 156 8.09 14.29 3.60
C SER A 156 7.47 13.11 2.84
N PRO A 157 7.51 13.08 1.49
CA PRO A 157 7.02 11.95 0.71
C PRO A 157 7.58 10.60 1.15
N ALA A 158 8.88 10.49 1.41
CA ALA A 158 9.53 9.27 1.86
C ALA A 158 9.03 8.79 3.23
N GLU A 159 8.87 9.71 4.19
CA GLU A 159 8.37 9.37 5.52
C GLU A 159 6.89 9.00 5.49
N ILE A 160 6.07 9.67 4.66
CA ILE A 160 4.67 9.32 4.43
C ILE A 160 4.57 7.91 3.83
N ALA A 161 5.41 7.59 2.84
CA ALA A 161 5.47 6.27 2.24
C ALA A 161 5.86 5.20 3.26
N LEU A 162 6.89 5.45 4.07
CA LEU A 162 7.32 4.55 5.14
C LEU A 162 6.21 4.30 6.16
N SER A 163 5.54 5.36 6.62
CA SER A 163 4.42 5.29 7.56
C SER A 163 3.25 4.48 6.98
N THR A 164 2.90 4.73 5.72
CA THR A 164 1.82 4.01 5.03
C THR A 164 2.14 2.53 4.92
N LEU A 165 3.36 2.19 4.49
CA LEU A 165 3.78 0.79 4.35
C LEU A 165 3.86 0.06 5.69
N ALA A 166 4.34 0.74 6.75
CA ALA A 166 4.35 0.20 8.10
C ALA A 166 2.92 -0.06 8.62
N GLY A 167 1.98 0.84 8.34
CA GLY A 167 0.57 0.66 8.67
C GLY A 167 -0.05 -0.55 7.94
N LEU A 168 0.24 -0.72 6.64
CA LEU A 168 -0.20 -1.88 5.86
C LEU A 168 0.38 -3.20 6.41
N LEU A 169 1.65 -3.20 6.81
CA LEU A 169 2.28 -4.36 7.41
C LEU A 169 1.65 -4.72 8.75
N ALA A 170 1.36 -3.73 9.60
CA ALA A 170 0.69 -3.93 10.87
C ALA A 170 -0.73 -4.51 10.67
N ASP A 171 -1.50 -3.97 9.75
CA ASP A 171 -2.85 -4.44 9.42
C ASP A 171 -2.86 -5.89 8.87
N ARG A 172 -1.83 -6.28 8.13
CA ARG A 172 -1.72 -7.65 7.59
C ARG A 172 -1.29 -8.69 8.63
N ASN A 173 -0.53 -8.29 9.63
CA ASN A 173 0.12 -9.20 10.57
C ASN A 173 -0.59 -9.23 11.93
N GLY A 174 -1.55 -8.31 12.18
CA GLY A 174 -2.37 -8.23 13.39
C GLY A 174 -3.62 -9.02 13.28
#